data_77a2a6d07a5b794a68eda2e34af3c87e
#
_entry.id   77a2a6d07a5b794a68eda2e34af3c87e
#
_cell.length_a   1.000
_cell.length_b   1.000
_cell.length_c   1.000
_cell.angle_alpha   90.00
_cell.angle_beta   90.00
_cell.angle_gamma   90.00
#
_symmetry.space_group_name_H-M   'P 1'
#
loop_
_entity.id
_entity.type
_entity.pdbx_description
1 polymer ?
#
loop_
_entity_poly.entity_id
_entity_poly.type
_entity_poly.pdbx_seq_one_letter_code
_entity_poly.pdbx_strand_id
1 'polypeptide(L)'
;MPDSIPHRAGKLPLGMSAQRAIIMNFYTNRPDGFGEIRNQLLLRVLPLALLALAVGYSIASTTSASTPQQEAEVLPFFIPLMLAALGIGIYRSLQQQKRLYHSYTLTISDTTISRELNDTTTLAIPIQNITRITRNHNGTFTIQGATAQESIGVYRQVEPYDVLAAQLMTIHPITIQTQKPVAERLRLPLVLLTLGLMALVYGATNRLLVAISGTALSALLLWSFFSIQRSLYLDEATKRRHWWILVVLFSIVATTIGKLLP
;
A
#
# COMPACT_ATOMS: atom_id res chain seq x y z
N MET A 1 -11.71 87.82 -17.62
CA MET A 1 -11.02 86.79 -18.39
C MET A 1 -10.73 85.65 -17.40
N PRO A 2 -11.44 84.54 -17.48
CA PRO A 2 -11.10 83.34 -16.75
C PRO A 2 -10.62 82.29 -17.72
N ASP A 3 -9.48 81.69 -17.37
CA ASP A 3 -8.75 80.69 -18.10
C ASP A 3 -9.50 79.32 -18.11
N SER A 4 -9.62 78.84 -19.34
CA SER A 4 -10.21 77.52 -19.62
C SER A 4 -9.20 76.36 -19.29
N ILE A 5 -9.57 75.52 -18.36
CA ILE A 5 -8.84 74.28 -18.03
C ILE A 5 -9.27 73.15 -18.99
N PRO A 6 -8.38 72.53 -19.76
CA PRO A 6 -8.76 71.39 -20.61
C PRO A 6 -8.97 70.16 -19.81
N HIS A 7 -10.17 69.57 -19.89
CA HIS A 7 -10.50 68.20 -19.43
C HIS A 7 -9.67 67.20 -20.21
N ARG A 8 -8.67 66.67 -19.53
CA ARG A 8 -7.90 65.52 -20.00
C ARG A 8 -8.67 64.20 -19.65
N ALA A 9 -9.42 63.69 -20.63
CA ALA A 9 -10.04 62.38 -20.58
C ALA A 9 -8.93 61.32 -20.52
N GLY A 10 -8.65 60.80 -19.31
CA GLY A 10 -7.78 59.70 -19.11
C GLY A 10 -8.43 58.44 -19.69
N LYS A 11 -7.85 57.90 -20.77
CA LYS A 11 -8.16 56.57 -21.26
C LYS A 11 -7.81 55.56 -20.13
N LEU A 12 -8.83 54.95 -19.53
CA LEU A 12 -8.68 53.76 -18.70
C LEU A 12 -8.03 52.64 -19.54
N PRO A 13 -6.99 51.97 -19.06
CA PRO A 13 -6.43 50.84 -19.76
C PRO A 13 -7.43 49.67 -19.68
N LEU A 14 -8.08 49.41 -20.84
CA LEU A 14 -8.78 48.16 -21.12
C LEU A 14 -7.75 47.04 -21.14
N GLY A 15 -7.52 46.40 -20.00
CA GLY A 15 -6.50 45.33 -19.85
C GLY A 15 -6.48 44.65 -18.50
N MET A 16 -7.59 44.72 -17.75
CA MET A 16 -7.77 43.75 -16.66
C MET A 16 -8.36 42.49 -17.30
N SER A 17 -7.45 41.67 -17.85
CA SER A 17 -7.74 40.25 -18.03
C SER A 17 -8.30 39.76 -16.69
N ALA A 18 -9.57 39.38 -16.69
CA ALA A 18 -10.24 38.77 -15.55
C ALA A 18 -9.35 37.61 -15.10
N GLN A 19 -8.61 37.83 -14.03
CA GLN A 19 -7.90 36.77 -13.29
C GLN A 19 -9.03 35.85 -12.82
N ARG A 20 -9.32 34.80 -13.62
CA ARG A 20 -10.23 33.72 -13.20
C ARG A 20 -9.70 33.25 -11.84
N ALA A 21 -10.43 33.55 -10.78
CA ALA A 21 -10.16 33.04 -9.49
C ALA A 21 -10.10 31.51 -9.65
N ILE A 22 -8.90 30.94 -9.53
CA ILE A 22 -8.71 29.47 -9.58
C ILE A 22 -9.48 28.93 -8.39
N ILE A 23 -10.63 28.32 -8.65
CA ILE A 23 -11.42 27.66 -7.61
C ILE A 23 -10.66 26.39 -7.22
N MET A 24 -9.98 26.44 -6.09
CA MET A 24 -9.29 25.29 -5.49
C MET A 24 -10.18 24.68 -4.41
N ASN A 25 -10.62 23.45 -4.62
CA ASN A 25 -11.34 22.68 -3.61
C ASN A 25 -10.37 21.73 -2.91
N PHE A 26 -10.31 21.86 -1.58
CA PHE A 26 -9.48 21.02 -0.73
C PHE A 26 -10.33 19.96 -0.05
N TYR A 27 -9.87 18.72 -0.11
CA TYR A 27 -10.53 17.58 0.50
C TYR A 27 -9.55 16.86 1.42
N THR A 28 -9.95 16.63 2.65
CA THR A 28 -9.15 15.96 3.67
C THR A 28 -9.89 14.73 4.20
N ASN A 29 -9.17 13.80 4.79
CA ASN A 29 -9.79 12.65 5.42
C ASN A 29 -10.48 13.04 6.73
N ARG A 30 -11.64 12.41 7.00
CA ARG A 30 -12.32 12.52 8.29
C ARG A 30 -11.40 12.09 9.43
N PRO A 31 -11.22 12.88 10.51
CA PRO A 31 -10.33 12.52 11.61
C PRO A 31 -10.65 11.17 12.26
N ASP A 32 -11.95 10.83 12.38
CA ASP A 32 -12.41 9.60 13.02
C ASP A 32 -12.36 8.37 12.10
N GLY A 33 -12.21 8.56 10.78
CA GLY A 33 -12.25 7.49 9.78
C GLY A 33 -11.09 6.49 9.88
N PHE A 34 -9.99 6.85 10.54
CA PHE A 34 -8.86 5.94 10.74
C PHE A 34 -9.22 4.71 11.58
N GLY A 35 -10.20 4.82 12.49
CA GLY A 35 -10.68 3.70 13.31
C GLY A 35 -11.17 2.51 12.48
N GLU A 36 -11.89 2.76 11.39
CA GLU A 36 -12.37 1.72 10.47
C GLU A 36 -11.22 1.01 9.76
N ILE A 37 -10.24 1.79 9.28
CA ILE A 37 -9.05 1.26 8.59
C ILE A 37 -8.23 0.41 9.56
N ARG A 38 -8.00 0.91 10.78
CA ARG A 38 -7.28 0.19 11.83
C ARG A 38 -7.92 -1.17 12.13
N ASN A 39 -9.24 -1.20 12.33
CA ASN A 39 -9.94 -2.44 12.66
C ASN A 39 -9.88 -3.45 11.51
N GLN A 40 -10.05 -3.00 10.27
CA GLN A 40 -9.91 -3.87 9.10
C GLN A 40 -8.48 -4.42 8.94
N LEU A 41 -7.46 -3.61 9.23
CA LEU A 41 -6.08 -4.04 9.21
C LEU A 41 -5.79 -5.09 10.29
N LEU A 42 -6.20 -4.82 11.54
CA LEU A 42 -6.01 -5.75 12.65
C LEU A 42 -6.70 -7.08 12.38
N LEU A 43 -7.96 -7.08 11.93
CA LEU A 43 -8.70 -8.30 11.57
C LEU A 43 -8.04 -9.12 10.46
N ARG A 44 -7.28 -8.49 9.57
CA ARG A 44 -6.58 -9.18 8.47
C ARG A 44 -5.17 -9.61 8.86
N VAL A 45 -4.43 -8.76 9.57
CA VAL A 45 -3.00 -8.99 9.88
C VAL A 45 -2.82 -9.92 11.07
N LEU A 46 -3.64 -9.76 12.12
CA LEU A 46 -3.48 -10.52 13.36
C LEU A 46 -3.62 -12.04 13.18
N PRO A 47 -4.66 -12.57 12.50
CA PRO A 47 -4.77 -14.02 12.28
C PRO A 47 -3.61 -14.57 11.44
N LEU A 48 -3.16 -13.85 10.42
CA LEU A 48 -2.04 -14.28 9.59
C LEU A 48 -0.72 -14.27 10.36
N ALA A 49 -0.52 -13.28 11.22
CA ALA A 49 0.66 -13.18 12.07
C ALA A 49 0.70 -14.31 13.11
N LEU A 50 -0.45 -14.61 13.74
CA LEU A 50 -0.56 -15.74 14.68
C LEU A 50 -0.34 -17.09 13.97
N LEU A 51 -0.88 -17.25 12.78
CA LEU A 51 -0.66 -18.46 11.97
C LEU A 51 0.83 -18.59 11.60
N ALA A 52 1.49 -17.52 11.18
CA ALA A 52 2.91 -17.54 10.87
C ALA A 52 3.77 -17.86 12.09
N LEU A 53 3.41 -17.36 13.29
CA LEU A 53 4.05 -17.73 14.55
C LEU A 53 3.86 -19.20 14.89
N ALA A 54 2.63 -19.72 14.74
CA ALA A 54 2.34 -21.14 15.00
C ALA A 54 3.13 -22.05 14.06
N VAL A 55 3.19 -21.73 12.77
CA VAL A 55 3.99 -22.47 11.78
C VAL A 55 5.48 -22.37 12.11
N GLY A 56 5.98 -21.17 12.42
CA GLY A 56 7.39 -20.96 12.81
C GLY A 56 7.77 -21.75 14.06
N TYR A 57 6.90 -21.77 15.06
CA TYR A 57 7.08 -22.57 16.26
C TYR A 57 7.09 -24.08 15.96
N SER A 58 6.13 -24.58 15.17
CA SER A 58 6.08 -25.99 14.78
C SER A 58 7.34 -26.43 14.02
N ILE A 59 7.88 -25.56 13.17
CA ILE A 59 9.13 -25.82 12.45
C ILE A 59 10.31 -25.87 13.44
N ALA A 60 10.40 -24.88 14.34
CA ALA A 60 11.48 -24.83 15.33
C ALA A 60 11.49 -26.07 16.22
N SER A 61 10.32 -26.51 16.70
CA SER A 61 10.20 -27.70 17.57
C SER A 61 10.53 -29.02 16.85
N THR A 62 10.34 -29.09 15.52
CA THR A 62 10.67 -30.32 14.76
C THR A 62 12.11 -30.36 14.26
N THR A 63 12.79 -29.21 14.16
CA THR A 63 14.13 -29.12 13.57
C THR A 63 15.24 -29.05 14.64
N SER A 64 14.88 -28.64 15.86
CA SER A 64 15.83 -28.55 16.96
C SER A 64 16.25 -29.98 17.41
N ALA A 65 17.54 -30.28 17.29
CA ALA A 65 18.16 -31.47 17.90
C ALA A 65 18.33 -31.30 19.43
N SER A 66 17.67 -30.32 20.03
CA SER A 66 17.68 -29.99 21.43
C SER A 66 16.92 -31.08 22.24
N THR A 67 17.44 -31.41 23.38
CA THR A 67 16.72 -32.30 24.32
C THR A 67 15.43 -31.61 24.78
N PRO A 68 14.34 -32.37 25.05
CA PRO A 68 13.06 -31.79 25.50
C PRO A 68 13.19 -30.87 26.72
N GLN A 69 14.21 -31.03 27.54
CA GLN A 69 14.51 -30.19 28.68
C GLN A 69 15.02 -28.78 28.26
N GLN A 70 15.91 -28.71 27.27
CA GLN A 70 16.40 -27.42 26.76
C GLN A 70 15.30 -26.60 26.07
N GLU A 71 14.39 -27.26 25.36
CA GLU A 71 13.24 -26.58 24.76
C GLU A 71 12.33 -25.99 25.85
N ALA A 72 12.05 -26.70 26.91
CA ALA A 72 11.22 -26.22 28.00
C ALA A 72 11.79 -24.99 28.73
N GLU A 73 13.11 -24.84 28.74
CA GLU A 73 13.77 -23.68 29.36
C GLU A 73 13.77 -22.41 28.46
N VAL A 74 13.88 -22.58 27.14
CA VAL A 74 14.00 -21.47 26.21
C VAL A 74 12.61 -20.91 25.79
N LEU A 75 11.61 -21.76 25.71
CA LEU A 75 10.25 -21.43 25.26
C LEU A 75 9.59 -20.26 26.02
N PRO A 76 9.62 -20.24 27.38
CA PRO A 76 8.97 -19.16 28.14
C PRO A 76 9.56 -17.79 27.89
N PHE A 77 10.80 -17.70 27.41
CA PHE A 77 11.43 -16.42 27.03
C PHE A 77 11.22 -16.08 25.56
N PHE A 78 11.24 -17.08 24.67
CA PHE A 78 11.16 -16.87 23.24
C PHE A 78 9.77 -16.44 22.78
N ILE A 79 8.71 -17.06 23.30
CA ILE A 79 7.33 -16.70 22.92
C ILE A 79 6.98 -15.26 23.30
N PRO A 80 7.20 -14.79 24.56
CA PRO A 80 6.96 -13.39 24.90
C PRO A 80 7.79 -12.40 24.06
N LEU A 81 9.05 -12.73 23.77
CA LEU A 81 9.91 -11.88 22.94
C LEU A 81 9.37 -11.76 21.51
N MET A 82 8.95 -12.86 20.89
CA MET A 82 8.34 -12.86 19.56
C MET A 82 7.02 -12.09 19.53
N LEU A 83 6.17 -12.27 20.54
CA LEU A 83 4.91 -11.53 20.67
C LEU A 83 5.15 -10.05 20.88
N ALA A 84 6.16 -9.67 21.68
CA ALA A 84 6.55 -8.27 21.87
C ALA A 84 7.06 -7.66 20.56
N ALA A 85 7.94 -8.36 19.84
CA ALA A 85 8.46 -7.89 18.54
C ALA A 85 7.32 -7.71 17.52
N LEU A 86 6.37 -8.66 17.46
CA LEU A 86 5.19 -8.58 16.63
C LEU A 86 4.31 -7.38 17.00
N GLY A 87 4.04 -7.19 18.31
CA GLY A 87 3.25 -6.07 18.83
C GLY A 87 3.88 -4.73 18.47
N ILE A 88 5.19 -4.59 18.65
CA ILE A 88 5.94 -3.38 18.26
C ILE A 88 5.86 -3.15 16.74
N GLY A 89 6.01 -4.20 15.95
CA GLY A 89 5.89 -4.12 14.49
C GLY A 89 4.52 -3.64 14.02
N ILE A 90 3.45 -4.23 14.57
CA ILE A 90 2.06 -3.81 14.29
C ILE A 90 1.84 -2.36 14.74
N TYR A 91 2.27 -2.01 15.96
CA TYR A 91 2.10 -0.66 16.50
C TYR A 91 2.79 0.40 15.62
N ARG A 92 4.05 0.17 15.22
CA ARG A 92 4.78 1.07 14.31
C ARG A 92 4.11 1.19 12.95
N SER A 93 3.64 0.08 12.40
CA SER A 93 2.90 0.07 11.13
C SER A 93 1.62 0.89 11.20
N LEU A 94 0.84 0.73 12.27
CA LEU A 94 -0.39 1.51 12.52
C LEU A 94 -0.10 3.00 12.71
N GLN A 95 0.95 3.36 13.43
CA GLN A 95 1.39 4.74 13.62
C GLN A 95 1.77 5.39 12.28
N GLN A 96 2.52 4.69 11.45
CA GLN A 96 2.89 5.18 10.12
C GLN A 96 1.65 5.38 9.25
N GLN A 97 0.73 4.42 9.23
CA GLN A 97 -0.51 4.55 8.47
C GLN A 97 -1.41 5.67 8.98
N LYS A 98 -1.47 5.87 10.31
CA LYS A 98 -2.19 6.99 10.91
C LYS A 98 -1.62 8.34 10.44
N ARG A 99 -0.30 8.49 10.41
CA ARG A 99 0.35 9.72 9.91
C ARG A 99 0.02 9.97 8.44
N LEU A 100 0.13 8.94 7.58
CA LEU A 100 -0.22 9.05 6.17
C LEU A 100 -1.70 9.38 5.96
N TYR A 101 -2.58 8.83 6.78
CA TYR A 101 -4.02 9.10 6.72
C TYR A 101 -4.35 10.56 7.05
N HIS A 102 -3.75 11.11 8.12
CA HIS A 102 -4.00 12.50 8.53
C HIS A 102 -3.32 13.54 7.65
N SER A 103 -2.24 13.18 6.97
CA SER A 103 -1.53 14.08 6.05
C SER A 103 -2.10 14.06 4.63
N TYR A 104 -3.10 13.22 4.36
CA TYR A 104 -3.70 13.12 3.05
C TYR A 104 -4.51 14.38 2.72
N THR A 105 -4.11 15.08 1.67
CA THR A 105 -4.84 16.21 1.12
C THR A 105 -5.02 16.00 -0.38
N LEU A 106 -6.26 16.09 -0.85
CA LEU A 106 -6.61 16.09 -2.26
C LEU A 106 -7.05 17.49 -2.66
N THR A 107 -6.40 18.07 -3.65
CA THR A 107 -6.74 19.37 -4.20
C THR A 107 -7.24 19.20 -5.61
N ILE A 108 -8.42 19.73 -5.90
CA ILE A 108 -8.99 19.77 -7.24
C ILE A 108 -9.05 21.23 -7.67
N SER A 109 -8.33 21.56 -8.74
CA SER A 109 -8.38 22.85 -9.42
C SER A 109 -9.00 22.68 -10.80
N ASP A 110 -9.24 23.79 -11.50
CA ASP A 110 -9.81 23.78 -12.86
C ASP A 110 -8.92 23.05 -13.89
N THR A 111 -7.63 22.89 -13.60
CA THR A 111 -6.66 22.32 -14.55
C THR A 111 -6.01 21.02 -14.08
N THR A 112 -5.96 20.79 -12.76
CA THR A 112 -5.19 19.68 -12.18
C THR A 112 -5.89 19.07 -10.98
N ILE A 113 -5.71 17.76 -10.79
CA ILE A 113 -6.00 17.06 -9.54
C ILE A 113 -4.66 16.72 -8.90
N SER A 114 -4.40 17.19 -7.68
CA SER A 114 -3.17 16.91 -6.95
C SER A 114 -3.46 16.22 -5.62
N ARG A 115 -2.58 15.30 -5.29
CA ARG A 115 -2.57 14.58 -3.99
C ARG A 115 -1.27 14.90 -3.28
N GLU A 116 -1.38 15.37 -2.05
CA GLU A 116 -0.28 15.60 -1.14
C GLU A 116 -0.30 14.56 -0.02
N LEU A 117 0.87 14.01 0.28
CA LEU A 117 1.14 13.15 1.42
C LEU A 117 2.47 13.56 2.04
N ASN A 118 2.57 13.59 3.37
CA ASN A 118 3.72 14.15 4.10
C ASN A 118 5.08 13.50 3.78
N ASP A 119 5.11 12.25 3.34
CA ASP A 119 6.37 11.50 3.11
C ASP A 119 6.58 11.13 1.63
N THR A 120 5.76 11.66 0.71
CA THR A 120 5.85 11.33 -0.71
C THR A 120 5.80 12.58 -1.58
N THR A 121 6.36 12.47 -2.77
CA THR A 121 6.26 13.53 -3.77
C THR A 121 4.78 13.84 -4.09
N THR A 122 4.44 15.12 -4.14
CA THR A 122 3.13 15.59 -4.60
C THR A 122 2.87 15.04 -6.00
N LEU A 123 1.79 14.28 -6.15
CA LEU A 123 1.38 13.77 -7.45
C LEU A 123 0.27 14.67 -8.01
N ALA A 124 0.53 15.32 -9.12
CA ALA A 124 -0.44 16.16 -9.82
C ALA A 124 -0.74 15.58 -11.20
N ILE A 125 -2.01 15.38 -11.51
CA ILE A 125 -2.50 14.89 -12.82
C ILE A 125 -3.29 16.02 -13.47
N PRO A 126 -2.88 16.51 -14.66
CA PRO A 126 -3.69 17.44 -15.44
C PRO A 126 -5.05 16.80 -15.80
N ILE A 127 -6.14 17.55 -15.66
CA ILE A 127 -7.50 17.05 -15.95
C ILE A 127 -7.60 16.48 -17.37
N GLN A 128 -6.92 17.09 -18.33
CA GLN A 128 -6.86 16.65 -19.73
C GLN A 128 -6.19 15.28 -19.92
N ASN A 129 -5.33 14.90 -18.99
CA ASN A 129 -4.58 13.63 -19.01
C ASN A 129 -5.30 12.51 -18.26
N ILE A 130 -6.46 12.78 -17.66
CA ILE A 130 -7.24 11.75 -16.97
C ILE A 130 -7.86 10.82 -17.99
N THR A 131 -7.45 9.56 -17.96
CA THR A 131 -7.94 8.52 -18.87
C THR A 131 -9.11 7.74 -18.28
N ARG A 132 -9.16 7.64 -16.95
CA ARG A 132 -10.22 6.88 -16.26
C ARG A 132 -10.39 7.32 -14.82
N ILE A 133 -11.64 7.39 -14.37
CA ILE A 133 -11.99 7.47 -12.96
C ILE A 133 -12.79 6.21 -12.61
N THR A 134 -12.29 5.42 -11.65
CA THR A 134 -12.92 4.18 -11.24
C THR A 134 -13.38 4.29 -9.79
N ARG A 135 -14.65 3.99 -9.53
CA ARG A 135 -15.16 3.77 -8.18
C ARG A 135 -15.07 2.29 -7.85
N ASN A 136 -14.20 1.96 -6.89
CA ASN A 136 -13.98 0.59 -6.45
C ASN A 136 -15.16 0.08 -5.59
N HIS A 137 -15.29 -1.24 -5.44
CA HIS A 137 -16.32 -1.91 -4.63
C HIS A 137 -16.34 -1.47 -3.15
N ASN A 138 -15.22 -1.00 -2.62
CA ASN A 138 -15.07 -0.49 -1.25
C ASN A 138 -15.42 1.01 -1.11
N GLY A 139 -15.87 1.66 -2.19
CA GLY A 139 -16.21 3.08 -2.23
C GLY A 139 -15.04 4.03 -2.39
N THR A 140 -13.80 3.55 -2.58
CA THR A 140 -12.65 4.39 -2.92
C THR A 140 -12.68 4.77 -4.39
N PHE A 141 -12.15 5.95 -4.75
CA PHE A 141 -11.92 6.29 -6.14
C PHE A 141 -10.45 6.07 -6.52
N THR A 142 -10.25 5.66 -7.77
CA THR A 142 -8.93 5.61 -8.40
C THR A 142 -8.97 6.47 -9.64
N ILE A 143 -8.16 7.52 -9.68
CA ILE A 143 -8.02 8.45 -10.79
C ILE A 143 -6.74 8.06 -11.52
N GLN A 144 -6.82 7.73 -12.81
CA GLN A 144 -5.69 7.33 -13.65
C GLN A 144 -5.38 8.40 -14.66
N GLY A 145 -4.13 8.82 -14.73
CA GLY A 145 -3.59 9.71 -15.76
C GLY A 145 -3.21 8.99 -17.04
N ALA A 146 -2.46 9.68 -17.90
CA ALA A 146 -1.99 9.15 -19.19
C ALA A 146 -0.96 8.03 -19.00
N THR A 147 -0.16 8.09 -17.94
CA THR A 147 0.85 7.06 -17.63
C THR A 147 0.43 6.18 -16.47
N ALA A 148 0.94 4.96 -16.44
CA ALA A 148 0.67 4.01 -15.37
C ALA A 148 1.16 4.50 -13.98
N GLN A 149 2.08 5.46 -13.94
CA GLN A 149 2.60 6.08 -12.71
C GLN A 149 1.66 7.17 -12.17
N GLU A 150 0.85 7.76 -13.02
CA GLU A 150 -0.11 8.79 -12.66
C GLU A 150 -1.41 8.17 -12.14
N SER A 151 -1.38 7.69 -10.90
CA SER A 151 -2.57 7.12 -10.27
C SER A 151 -2.77 7.70 -8.88
N ILE A 152 -3.92 8.36 -8.67
CA ILE A 152 -4.33 8.94 -7.40
C ILE A 152 -5.45 8.08 -6.81
N GLY A 153 -5.16 7.46 -5.65
CA GLY A 153 -6.18 6.79 -4.86
C GLY A 153 -6.85 7.79 -3.89
N VAL A 154 -8.17 7.79 -3.88
CA VAL A 154 -8.97 8.64 -2.98
C VAL A 154 -9.72 7.75 -2.01
N TYR A 155 -9.55 8.02 -0.72
CA TYR A 155 -10.20 7.26 0.33
C TYR A 155 -11.69 7.54 0.41
N ARG A 156 -12.49 6.54 0.83
CA ARG A 156 -13.92 6.72 1.10
C ARG A 156 -14.19 7.71 2.24
N GLN A 157 -13.24 7.85 3.15
CA GLN A 157 -13.32 8.70 4.34
C GLN A 157 -13.01 10.18 4.06
N VAL A 158 -12.82 10.57 2.81
CA VAL A 158 -12.62 11.98 2.43
C VAL A 158 -13.93 12.76 2.60
N GLU A 159 -13.85 13.94 3.19
CA GLU A 159 -14.99 14.84 3.38
C GLU A 159 -14.85 16.13 2.58
N PRO A 160 -15.97 16.61 2.02
CA PRO A 160 -17.30 15.99 1.84
C PRO A 160 -17.32 15.01 0.65
N TYR A 161 -17.55 13.72 0.90
CA TYR A 161 -17.47 12.66 -0.12
C TYR A 161 -18.44 12.81 -1.28
N ASP A 162 -19.70 13.20 -1.00
CA ASP A 162 -20.72 13.33 -2.05
C ASP A 162 -20.44 14.50 -3.00
N VAL A 163 -19.91 15.60 -2.47
CA VAL A 163 -19.50 16.77 -3.29
C VAL A 163 -18.31 16.37 -4.15
N LEU A 164 -17.33 15.66 -3.58
CA LEU A 164 -16.21 15.14 -4.33
C LEU A 164 -16.66 14.20 -5.46
N ALA A 165 -17.58 13.27 -5.16
CA ALA A 165 -18.10 12.33 -6.16
C ALA A 165 -18.80 13.08 -7.31
N ALA A 166 -19.63 14.08 -6.99
CA ALA A 166 -20.30 14.91 -7.99
C ALA A 166 -19.28 15.69 -8.86
N GLN A 167 -18.25 16.27 -8.23
CA GLN A 167 -17.19 16.98 -8.95
C GLN A 167 -16.38 16.06 -9.86
N LEU A 168 -16.03 14.84 -9.41
CA LEU A 168 -15.34 13.86 -10.24
C LEU A 168 -16.20 13.39 -11.43
N MET A 169 -17.53 13.30 -11.28
CA MET A 169 -18.44 12.98 -12.37
C MET A 169 -18.48 14.07 -13.45
N THR A 170 -18.29 15.33 -13.09
CA THR A 170 -18.23 16.42 -14.08
C THR A 170 -16.93 16.43 -14.88
N ILE A 171 -15.84 15.89 -14.30
CA ILE A 171 -14.52 15.84 -14.94
C ILE A 171 -14.44 14.67 -15.92
N HIS A 172 -14.86 13.46 -15.51
CA HIS A 172 -14.80 12.26 -16.33
C HIS A 172 -15.87 11.25 -15.89
N PRO A 173 -16.48 10.49 -16.82
CA PRO A 173 -17.47 9.47 -16.48
C PRO A 173 -16.85 8.42 -15.55
N ILE A 174 -17.55 8.12 -14.43
CA ILE A 174 -17.07 7.18 -13.42
C ILE A 174 -17.41 5.77 -13.82
N THR A 175 -16.39 4.91 -13.95
CA THR A 175 -16.57 3.47 -14.12
C THR A 175 -16.74 2.80 -12.76
N ILE A 176 -17.85 2.09 -12.54
CA ILE A 176 -18.09 1.38 -11.28
C ILE A 176 -17.49 -0.02 -11.37
N GLN A 177 -16.51 -0.31 -10.53
CA GLN A 177 -15.93 -1.64 -10.41
C GLN A 177 -16.59 -2.40 -9.25
N THR A 178 -17.57 -3.22 -9.57
CA THR A 178 -18.34 -4.00 -8.59
C THR A 178 -17.58 -5.23 -8.09
N GLN A 179 -16.67 -5.75 -8.89
CA GLN A 179 -15.91 -6.95 -8.55
C GLN A 179 -14.54 -6.62 -7.97
N LYS A 180 -14.13 -7.39 -6.96
CA LYS A 180 -12.75 -7.34 -6.45
C LYS A 180 -11.79 -7.76 -7.55
N PRO A 181 -10.68 -7.04 -7.74
CA PRO A 181 -9.64 -7.46 -8.69
C PRO A 181 -9.13 -8.86 -8.34
N VAL A 182 -8.79 -9.64 -9.36
CA VAL A 182 -8.32 -11.03 -9.22
C VAL A 182 -7.14 -11.13 -8.24
N ALA A 183 -6.23 -10.17 -8.28
CA ALA A 183 -5.09 -10.08 -7.37
C ALA A 183 -5.51 -9.99 -5.89
N GLU A 184 -6.59 -9.26 -5.59
CA GLU A 184 -7.12 -9.15 -4.23
C GLU A 184 -7.81 -10.44 -3.78
N ARG A 185 -8.50 -11.14 -4.69
CA ARG A 185 -9.13 -12.44 -4.41
C ARG A 185 -8.09 -13.52 -4.12
N LEU A 186 -7.00 -13.52 -4.87
CA LEU A 186 -5.93 -14.53 -4.74
C LEU A 186 -4.94 -14.21 -3.62
N ARG A 187 -5.01 -13.04 -3.00
CA ARG A 187 -4.06 -12.63 -1.96
C ARG A 187 -4.01 -13.60 -0.78
N LEU A 188 -5.17 -13.96 -0.23
CA LEU A 188 -5.24 -14.90 0.91
C LEU A 188 -4.75 -16.30 0.53
N PRO A 189 -5.24 -16.97 -0.52
CA PRO A 189 -4.73 -18.27 -0.93
C PRO A 189 -3.23 -18.25 -1.25
N LEU A 190 -2.69 -17.20 -1.85
CA LEU A 190 -1.24 -17.09 -2.10
C LEU A 190 -0.44 -17.00 -0.80
N VAL A 191 -0.92 -16.26 0.20
CA VAL A 191 -0.27 -16.20 1.51
C VAL A 191 -0.29 -17.56 2.20
N LEU A 192 -1.44 -18.26 2.19
CA LEU A 192 -1.56 -19.61 2.77
C LEU A 192 -0.69 -20.62 2.03
N LEU A 193 -0.62 -20.56 0.71
CA LEU A 193 0.27 -21.37 -0.10
C LEU A 193 1.74 -21.14 0.27
N THR A 194 2.15 -19.88 0.40
CA THR A 194 3.53 -19.53 0.79
C THR A 194 3.87 -20.07 2.16
N LEU A 195 2.98 -19.93 3.15
CA LEU A 195 3.16 -20.46 4.49
C LEU A 195 3.20 -22.00 4.50
N GLY A 196 2.32 -22.66 3.72
CA GLY A 196 2.31 -24.11 3.57
C GLY A 196 3.59 -24.65 2.94
N LEU A 197 4.05 -24.02 1.85
CA LEU A 197 5.33 -24.40 1.22
C LEU A 197 6.51 -24.17 2.17
N MET A 198 6.50 -23.08 2.94
CA MET A 198 7.52 -22.82 3.94
C MET A 198 7.54 -23.89 5.03
N ALA A 199 6.37 -24.29 5.54
CA ALA A 199 6.25 -25.38 6.50
C ALA A 199 6.81 -26.70 5.95
N LEU A 200 6.56 -27.02 4.69
CA LEU A 200 7.10 -28.21 4.03
C LEU A 200 8.63 -28.16 3.88
N VAL A 201 9.19 -27.01 3.45
CA VAL A 201 10.66 -26.87 3.29
C VAL A 201 11.39 -27.09 4.61
N TYR A 202 10.89 -26.49 5.69
CA TYR A 202 11.57 -26.56 6.99
C TYR A 202 11.17 -27.79 7.81
N GLY A 203 9.92 -28.26 7.75
CA GLY A 203 9.40 -29.34 8.60
C GLY A 203 9.47 -30.74 7.96
N ALA A 204 9.46 -30.86 6.61
CA ALA A 204 9.47 -32.17 5.99
C ALA A 204 10.86 -32.85 6.05
N THR A 205 10.85 -34.17 6.27
CA THR A 205 12.04 -35.03 6.23
C THR A 205 12.23 -35.71 4.88
N ASN A 206 11.15 -35.81 4.08
CA ASN A 206 11.20 -36.43 2.77
C ASN A 206 11.89 -35.50 1.77
N ARG A 207 13.03 -35.93 1.23
CA ARG A 207 13.87 -35.15 0.28
C ARG A 207 13.08 -34.68 -0.95
N LEU A 208 12.20 -35.52 -1.49
CA LEU A 208 11.40 -35.17 -2.67
C LEU A 208 10.40 -34.05 -2.36
N LEU A 209 9.72 -34.11 -1.21
CA LEU A 209 8.82 -33.04 -0.79
C LEU A 209 9.58 -31.72 -0.55
N VAL A 210 10.76 -31.76 0.07
CA VAL A 210 11.61 -30.60 0.29
C VAL A 210 12.08 -30.01 -1.04
N ALA A 211 12.48 -30.82 -2.00
CA ALA A 211 12.91 -30.37 -3.32
C ALA A 211 11.78 -29.66 -4.08
N ILE A 212 10.58 -30.27 -4.13
CA ILE A 212 9.43 -29.69 -4.83
C ILE A 212 8.97 -28.39 -4.15
N SER A 213 8.80 -28.42 -2.82
CA SER A 213 8.33 -27.25 -2.08
C SER A 213 9.34 -26.10 -2.09
N GLY A 214 10.65 -26.41 -1.95
CA GLY A 214 11.73 -25.42 -2.02
C GLY A 214 11.82 -24.74 -3.39
N THR A 215 11.75 -25.54 -4.48
CA THR A 215 11.75 -25.01 -5.83
C THR A 215 10.51 -24.15 -6.09
N ALA A 216 9.32 -24.63 -5.74
CA ALA A 216 8.07 -23.89 -5.91
C ALA A 216 8.07 -22.57 -5.12
N LEU A 217 8.53 -22.59 -3.86
CA LEU A 217 8.62 -21.40 -3.02
C LEU A 217 9.64 -20.40 -3.56
N SER A 218 10.81 -20.87 -4.01
CA SER A 218 11.84 -20.02 -4.62
C SER A 218 11.33 -19.36 -5.90
N ALA A 219 10.65 -20.11 -6.77
CA ALA A 219 10.04 -19.57 -7.98
C ALA A 219 8.98 -18.50 -7.67
N LEU A 220 8.13 -18.74 -6.65
CA LEU A 220 7.09 -17.80 -6.23
C LEU A 220 7.69 -16.51 -5.66
N LEU A 221 8.74 -16.61 -4.83
CA LEU A 221 9.44 -15.45 -4.29
C LEU A 221 10.17 -14.64 -5.36
N LEU A 222 10.85 -15.31 -6.30
CA LEU A 222 11.48 -14.66 -7.45
C LEU A 222 10.44 -13.93 -8.31
N TRP A 223 9.34 -14.59 -8.63
CA TRP A 223 8.27 -13.97 -9.39
C TRP A 223 7.69 -12.75 -8.67
N SER A 224 7.46 -12.85 -7.36
CA SER A 224 7.00 -11.73 -6.51
C SER A 224 8.01 -10.59 -6.52
N PHE A 225 9.30 -10.88 -6.36
CA PHE A 225 10.37 -9.89 -6.38
C PHE A 225 10.43 -9.14 -7.71
N PHE A 226 10.45 -9.86 -8.85
CA PHE A 226 10.45 -9.24 -10.17
C PHE A 226 9.16 -8.43 -10.44
N SER A 227 8.02 -8.92 -9.99
CA SER A 227 6.74 -8.21 -10.12
C SER A 227 6.77 -6.88 -9.36
N ILE A 228 7.34 -6.86 -8.16
CA ILE A 228 7.50 -5.63 -7.36
C ILE A 228 8.50 -4.67 -8.03
N GLN A 229 9.64 -5.18 -8.49
CA GLN A 229 10.66 -4.34 -9.14
C GLN A 229 10.16 -3.71 -10.46
N ARG A 230 9.32 -4.44 -11.21
CA ARG A 230 8.71 -3.92 -12.44
C ARG A 230 7.49 -3.02 -12.17
N SER A 231 6.98 -2.97 -10.95
CA SER A 231 5.85 -2.11 -10.62
C SER A 231 6.25 -0.64 -10.75
N LEU A 232 5.54 0.07 -11.62
CA LEU A 232 5.69 1.51 -11.83
C LEU A 232 4.98 2.32 -10.72
N TYR A 233 4.15 1.68 -9.91
CA TYR A 233 3.36 2.32 -8.85
C TYR A 233 4.06 2.42 -7.50
N LEU A 234 5.23 1.79 -7.36
CA LEU A 234 5.96 1.73 -6.10
C LEU A 234 7.12 2.71 -6.10
N ASP A 235 7.22 3.47 -5.01
CA ASP A 235 8.34 4.35 -4.71
C ASP A 235 9.66 3.59 -4.59
N GLU A 236 10.77 4.23 -4.97
CA GLU A 236 12.14 3.67 -4.91
C GLU A 236 12.52 3.22 -3.49
N ALA A 237 12.10 3.96 -2.44
CA ALA A 237 12.33 3.58 -1.06
C ALA A 237 11.62 2.26 -0.71
N THR A 238 10.40 2.07 -1.20
CA THR A 238 9.64 0.83 -1.04
C THR A 238 10.30 -0.32 -1.80
N LYS A 239 10.75 -0.11 -3.04
CA LYS A 239 11.47 -1.12 -3.83
C LYS A 239 12.76 -1.55 -3.13
N ARG A 240 13.53 -0.60 -2.56
CA ARG A 240 14.75 -0.91 -1.81
C ARG A 240 14.47 -1.76 -0.57
N ARG A 241 13.37 -1.51 0.13
CA ARG A 241 12.96 -2.31 1.31
C ARG A 241 12.66 -3.76 0.94
N HIS A 242 12.19 -4.06 -0.27
CA HIS A 242 11.87 -5.40 -0.71
C HIS A 242 13.09 -6.29 -1.02
N TRP A 243 14.32 -5.75 -0.97
CA TRP A 243 15.54 -6.54 -1.07
C TRP A 243 15.64 -7.62 0.03
N TRP A 244 14.96 -7.44 1.15
CA TRP A 244 14.84 -8.46 2.19
C TRP A 244 14.24 -9.78 1.68
N ILE A 245 13.45 -9.76 0.61
CA ILE A 245 12.93 -10.98 -0.03
C ILE A 245 14.09 -11.86 -0.51
N LEU A 246 15.19 -11.28 -1.00
CA LEU A 246 16.37 -12.03 -1.43
C LEU A 246 17.10 -12.71 -0.28
N VAL A 247 17.11 -12.11 0.92
CA VAL A 247 17.67 -12.74 2.12
C VAL A 247 16.85 -13.97 2.52
N VAL A 248 15.52 -13.86 2.48
CA VAL A 248 14.61 -14.99 2.73
C VAL A 248 14.78 -16.07 1.66
N LEU A 249 14.86 -15.67 0.40
CA LEU A 249 15.11 -16.60 -0.71
C LEU A 249 16.41 -17.38 -0.53
N PHE A 250 17.51 -16.67 -0.18
CA PHE A 250 18.79 -17.30 0.07
C PHE A 250 18.69 -18.33 1.22
N SER A 251 18.02 -18.00 2.32
CA SER A 251 17.77 -18.92 3.44
C SER A 251 17.03 -20.19 3.01
N ILE A 252 15.98 -20.03 2.17
CA ILE A 252 15.18 -21.16 1.67
C ILE A 252 16.04 -22.07 0.77
N VAL A 253 16.79 -21.47 -0.17
CA VAL A 253 17.66 -22.21 -1.07
C VAL A 253 18.74 -22.95 -0.29
N ALA A 254 19.41 -22.29 0.67
CA ALA A 254 20.43 -22.89 1.50
C ALA A 254 19.86 -24.09 2.32
N THR A 255 18.69 -23.91 2.93
CA THR A 255 18.02 -25.00 3.68
C THR A 255 17.62 -26.15 2.75
N THR A 256 17.10 -25.86 1.57
CA THR A 256 16.70 -26.88 0.59
C THR A 256 17.90 -27.68 0.14
N ILE A 257 19.01 -27.01 -0.21
CA ILE A 257 20.26 -27.68 -0.62
C ILE A 257 20.82 -28.51 0.53
N GLY A 258 20.89 -27.95 1.75
CA GLY A 258 21.42 -28.65 2.92
C GLY A 258 20.65 -29.92 3.28
N LYS A 259 19.31 -29.95 3.05
CA LYS A 259 18.50 -31.16 3.25
C LYS A 259 18.56 -32.18 2.11
N LEU A 260 18.98 -31.77 0.92
CA LEU A 260 19.12 -32.64 -0.26
C LEU A 260 20.51 -33.29 -0.33
N LEU A 261 21.52 -32.61 0.16
CA LEU A 261 22.85 -33.17 0.28
C LEU A 261 22.87 -34.30 1.37
N PRO A 262 23.64 -35.39 1.13
CA PRO A 262 23.72 -36.50 2.05
C PRO A 262 24.43 -36.13 3.35
#